data_260608008a389da3485e74472b1d0e32
#
_entry.id   260608008a389da3485e74472b1d0e32
#
_cell.length_a   1.000
_cell.length_b   1.000
_cell.length_c   1.000
_cell.angle_alpha   90.00
_cell.angle_beta   90.00
_cell.angle_gamma   90.00
#
_symmetry.space_group_name_H-M   'P 1'
#
loop_
_entity.id
_entity.type
_entity.pdbx_description
1 polymer ?
#
loop_
_entity_poly.entity_id
_entity_poly.type
_entity_poly.pdbx_seq_one_letter_code
_entity_poly.pdbx_strand_id
1 'polypeptide(L)'
;MKTLLTAYRVADLDRSFDFYTKVGFREIGRAEFEGGTTRLMLNLPADGEFVTLELVHDPGAGPLEIGNGFSHIAVQVDDLAATLADLAAKGLAPGQLELPAGEHGPKTSMLLDPDGYRIELVEWPPGHPDGITRADFE
;
A
#
# COMPACT_ATOMS: atom_id res chain seq x y z
N MET A 1 -24.59 1.43 0.59
CA MET A 1 -23.30 2.16 0.58
C MET A 1 -22.21 1.20 1.01
N LYS A 2 -21.07 1.15 0.30
CA LYS A 2 -19.90 0.36 0.68
C LYS A 2 -18.63 1.08 0.24
N THR A 3 -17.50 0.79 0.89
CA THR A 3 -16.21 1.35 0.51
C THR A 3 -15.84 0.86 -0.89
N LEU A 4 -15.35 1.77 -1.73
CA LEU A 4 -14.95 1.46 -3.09
C LEU A 4 -13.42 1.27 -3.19
N LEU A 5 -12.67 2.30 -2.90
CA LEU A 5 -11.20 2.30 -2.98
C LEU A 5 -10.62 3.45 -2.14
N THR A 6 -9.30 3.45 -1.98
CA THR A 6 -8.54 4.59 -1.45
C THR A 6 -7.77 5.23 -2.61
N ALA A 7 -7.77 6.56 -2.68
CA ALA A 7 -7.05 7.31 -3.71
C ALA A 7 -6.15 8.38 -3.09
N TYR A 8 -4.96 8.56 -3.65
CA TYR A 8 -4.10 9.68 -3.33
C TYR A 8 -3.25 10.13 -4.52
N ARG A 9 -2.82 11.39 -4.44
CA ARG A 9 -2.01 12.00 -5.48
C ARG A 9 -0.56 11.55 -5.39
N VAL A 10 0.06 11.40 -6.57
CA VAL A 10 1.49 11.14 -6.72
C VAL A 10 2.13 12.21 -7.60
N ALA A 11 3.39 12.51 -7.34
CA ALA A 11 4.13 13.52 -8.09
C ALA A 11 4.60 13.03 -9.46
N ASP A 12 4.94 11.74 -9.56
CA ASP A 12 5.44 11.09 -10.77
C ASP A 12 4.79 9.71 -10.88
N LEU A 13 3.89 9.53 -11.85
CA LEU A 13 3.10 8.32 -11.97
C LEU A 13 3.97 7.09 -12.30
N ASP A 14 4.95 7.22 -13.19
CA ASP A 14 5.80 6.11 -13.61
C ASP A 14 6.70 5.65 -12.46
N ARG A 15 7.26 6.59 -11.71
CA ARG A 15 8.05 6.30 -10.51
C ARG A 15 7.23 5.59 -9.44
N SER A 16 6.03 6.08 -9.19
CA SER A 16 5.13 5.44 -8.20
C SER A 16 4.67 4.08 -8.69
N PHE A 17 4.32 3.92 -9.96
CA PHE A 17 3.90 2.64 -10.51
C PHE A 17 5.02 1.58 -10.42
N ASP A 18 6.27 1.95 -10.73
CA ASP A 18 7.43 1.05 -10.57
C ASP A 18 7.54 0.57 -9.11
N PHE A 19 7.43 1.50 -8.16
CA PHE A 19 7.47 1.17 -6.74
C PHE A 19 6.33 0.21 -6.32
N TYR A 20 5.07 0.54 -6.65
CA TYR A 20 3.93 -0.29 -6.28
C TYR A 20 3.95 -1.67 -6.95
N THR A 21 4.47 -1.76 -8.17
CA THR A 21 4.70 -3.04 -8.85
C THR A 21 5.72 -3.91 -8.10
N LYS A 22 6.81 -3.32 -7.61
CA LYS A 22 7.80 -4.02 -6.77
C LYS A 22 7.22 -4.49 -5.44
N VAL A 23 6.29 -3.75 -4.86
CA VAL A 23 5.55 -4.16 -3.65
C VAL A 23 4.63 -5.36 -3.93
N GLY A 24 4.12 -5.48 -5.15
CA GLY A 24 3.25 -6.57 -5.56
C GLY A 24 1.90 -6.12 -6.13
N PHE A 25 1.65 -4.81 -6.21
CA PHE A 25 0.45 -4.28 -6.87
C PHE A 25 0.52 -4.49 -8.38
N ARG A 26 -0.64 -4.71 -8.99
CA ARG A 26 -0.79 -4.82 -10.44
C ARG A 26 -1.76 -3.78 -10.96
N GLU A 27 -1.55 -3.34 -12.19
CA GLU A 27 -2.47 -2.46 -12.88
C GLU A 27 -3.75 -3.22 -13.27
N ILE A 28 -4.88 -2.69 -12.85
CA ILE A 28 -6.21 -3.15 -13.27
C ILE A 28 -6.71 -2.32 -14.43
N GLY A 29 -6.38 -1.04 -14.45
CA GLY A 29 -6.76 -0.14 -15.50
C GLY A 29 -6.19 1.25 -15.33
N ARG A 30 -6.40 2.06 -16.34
CA ARG A 30 -5.93 3.45 -16.38
C ARG A 30 -6.99 4.31 -17.05
N ALA A 31 -7.25 5.50 -16.49
CA ALA A 31 -8.16 6.47 -17.05
C ALA A 31 -7.46 7.82 -17.21
N GLU A 32 -7.62 8.42 -18.37
CA GLU A 32 -7.12 9.75 -18.67
C GLU A 32 -8.28 10.72 -18.80
N PHE A 33 -8.12 11.91 -18.22
CA PHE A 33 -9.13 12.95 -18.20
C PHE A 33 -8.62 14.22 -18.91
N GLU A 34 -9.55 15.08 -19.29
CA GLU A 34 -9.20 16.41 -19.81
C GLU A 34 -8.30 17.15 -18.81
N GLY A 35 -7.35 17.91 -19.32
CA GLY A 35 -6.36 18.61 -18.50
C GLY A 35 -5.13 17.77 -18.14
N GLY A 36 -5.05 16.52 -18.60
CA GLY A 36 -3.89 15.65 -18.40
C GLY A 36 -3.86 14.87 -17.08
N THR A 37 -4.96 14.89 -16.32
CA THR A 37 -5.07 14.05 -15.11
C THR A 37 -5.15 12.59 -15.52
N THR A 38 -4.30 11.77 -14.92
CA THR A 38 -4.29 10.31 -15.09
C THR A 38 -4.59 9.64 -13.76
N ARG A 39 -5.46 8.63 -13.80
CA ARG A 39 -5.76 7.77 -12.65
C ARG A 39 -5.35 6.34 -12.98
N LEU A 40 -4.47 5.80 -12.15
CA LEU A 40 -3.99 4.42 -12.26
C LEU A 40 -4.65 3.57 -11.18
N MET A 41 -5.41 2.57 -11.64
CA MET A 41 -6.17 1.65 -10.79
C MET A 41 -5.34 0.42 -10.48
N LEU A 42 -5.11 0.17 -9.20
CA LEU A 42 -4.25 -0.91 -8.72
C LEU A 42 -4.99 -1.84 -7.76
N ASN A 43 -4.51 -3.06 -7.67
CA ASN A 43 -4.82 -3.97 -6.56
C ASN A 43 -3.66 -4.95 -6.29
N LEU A 44 -3.77 -5.66 -5.19
CA LEU A 44 -2.95 -6.85 -4.94
C LEU A 44 -3.67 -8.10 -5.48
N PRO A 45 -2.95 -9.17 -5.90
CA PRO A 45 -3.57 -10.36 -6.45
C PRO A 45 -4.65 -11.00 -5.55
N ALA A 46 -4.45 -10.97 -4.22
CA ALA A 46 -5.41 -11.51 -3.26
C ALA A 46 -6.71 -10.68 -3.14
N ASP A 47 -6.72 -9.44 -3.63
CA ASP A 47 -7.93 -8.60 -3.68
C ASP A 47 -8.91 -9.03 -4.78
N GLY A 48 -8.54 -10.03 -5.59
CA GLY A 48 -9.36 -10.50 -6.69
C GLY A 48 -9.39 -9.52 -7.86
N GLU A 49 -10.59 -9.18 -8.33
CA GLU A 49 -10.76 -8.26 -9.46
C GLU A 49 -11.09 -6.81 -9.05
N PHE A 50 -11.22 -6.56 -7.75
CA PHE A 50 -11.57 -5.23 -7.27
C PHE A 50 -10.36 -4.31 -7.23
N VAL A 51 -10.55 -3.07 -7.66
CA VAL A 51 -9.58 -2.00 -7.42
C VAL A 51 -9.61 -1.63 -5.95
N THR A 52 -8.44 -1.56 -5.32
CA THR A 52 -8.32 -1.19 -3.91
C THR A 52 -7.53 0.09 -3.70
N LEU A 53 -6.67 0.44 -4.66
CA LEU A 53 -5.84 1.65 -4.63
C LEU A 53 -5.91 2.38 -5.97
N GLU A 54 -6.06 3.71 -5.92
CA GLU A 54 -5.99 4.58 -7.09
C GLU A 54 -4.88 5.60 -6.88
N LEU A 55 -3.94 5.66 -7.82
CA LEU A 55 -2.92 6.72 -7.86
C LEU A 55 -3.36 7.80 -8.84
N VAL A 56 -3.39 9.04 -8.38
CA VAL A 56 -3.84 10.19 -9.16
C VAL A 56 -2.65 11.08 -9.49
N HIS A 57 -2.34 11.23 -10.76
CA HIS A 57 -1.39 12.22 -11.25
C HIS A 57 -2.16 13.38 -11.87
N ASP A 58 -2.07 14.55 -11.27
CA ASP A 58 -2.70 15.78 -11.73
C ASP A 58 -1.65 16.86 -11.95
N PRO A 59 -1.19 17.06 -13.19
CA PRO A 59 -0.16 18.05 -13.50
C PRO A 59 -0.59 19.50 -13.22
N GLY A 60 -1.91 19.77 -13.18
CA GLY A 60 -2.47 21.08 -12.91
C GLY A 60 -2.62 21.44 -11.43
N ALA A 61 -2.47 20.47 -10.54
CA ALA A 61 -2.74 20.68 -9.12
C ALA A 61 -1.57 21.31 -8.33
N GLY A 62 -0.45 21.62 -8.98
CA GLY A 62 0.74 22.17 -8.34
C GLY A 62 1.55 21.14 -7.54
N PRO A 63 2.57 21.58 -6.77
CA PRO A 63 3.42 20.70 -5.99
C PRO A 63 2.65 19.78 -5.07
N LEU A 64 3.11 18.53 -4.92
CA LEU A 64 2.52 17.59 -3.99
C LEU A 64 2.93 17.92 -2.55
N GLU A 65 1.93 18.12 -1.69
CA GLU A 65 2.11 18.30 -0.25
C GLU A 65 1.32 17.21 0.48
N ILE A 66 2.03 16.22 1.03
CA ILE A 66 1.36 15.10 1.73
C ILE A 66 0.80 15.56 3.07
N GLY A 67 1.52 16.42 3.79
CA GLY A 67 1.17 16.80 5.15
C GLY A 67 1.28 15.62 6.13
N ASN A 68 0.51 15.68 7.21
CA ASN A 68 0.53 14.67 8.29
C ASN A 68 -0.87 14.09 8.60
N GLY A 69 -1.85 14.35 7.75
CA GLY A 69 -3.23 13.90 7.97
C GLY A 69 -3.48 12.44 7.55
N PHE A 70 -2.81 12.00 6.49
CA PHE A 70 -2.87 10.60 6.07
C PHE A 70 -1.82 9.77 6.81
N SER A 71 -2.24 8.72 7.50
CA SER A 71 -1.30 7.89 8.26
C SER A 71 -0.60 6.85 7.37
N HIS A 72 -1.33 5.85 6.93
CA HIS A 72 -0.79 4.75 6.11
C HIS A 72 -1.91 3.95 5.46
N ILE A 73 -1.54 3.14 4.48
CA ILE A 73 -2.32 1.96 4.09
C ILE A 73 -1.68 0.73 4.74
N ALA A 74 -2.49 -0.25 5.11
CA ALA A 74 -2.01 -1.51 5.65
C ALA A 74 -2.20 -2.63 4.61
N VAL A 75 -1.17 -3.45 4.47
CA VAL A 75 -1.14 -4.61 3.56
C VAL A 75 -0.80 -5.84 4.38
N GLN A 76 -1.65 -6.85 4.29
CA GLN A 76 -1.40 -8.15 4.92
C GLN A 76 -0.43 -8.98 4.06
N VAL A 77 0.51 -9.63 4.72
CA VAL A 77 1.47 -10.55 4.09
C VAL A 77 1.50 -11.88 4.86
N ASP A 78 1.83 -12.95 4.16
CA ASP A 78 1.87 -14.30 4.77
C ASP A 78 3.15 -14.54 5.59
N ASP A 79 4.27 -13.99 5.15
CA ASP A 79 5.59 -14.10 5.79
C ASP A 79 6.31 -12.76 5.67
N LEU A 80 6.35 -12.01 6.76
CA LEU A 80 6.92 -10.67 6.75
C LEU A 80 8.44 -10.70 6.52
N ALA A 81 9.15 -11.61 7.15
CA ALA A 81 10.61 -11.69 6.99
C ALA A 81 11.00 -11.99 5.53
N ALA A 82 10.32 -12.93 4.89
CA ALA A 82 10.52 -13.25 3.48
C ALA A 82 10.14 -12.07 2.57
N THR A 83 9.03 -11.38 2.88
CA THR A 83 8.58 -10.19 2.14
C THR A 83 9.62 -9.07 2.22
N LEU A 84 10.15 -8.77 3.41
CA LEU A 84 11.17 -7.74 3.59
C LEU A 84 12.45 -8.06 2.81
N ALA A 85 12.88 -9.32 2.81
CA ALA A 85 14.03 -9.78 2.03
C ALA A 85 13.80 -9.61 0.51
N ASP A 86 12.62 -9.95 0.01
CA ASP A 86 12.24 -9.78 -1.40
C ASP A 86 12.22 -8.30 -1.80
N LEU A 87 11.61 -7.45 -0.99
CA LEU A 87 11.58 -6.00 -1.25
C LEU A 87 12.98 -5.39 -1.26
N ALA A 88 13.85 -5.79 -0.34
CA ALA A 88 15.25 -5.35 -0.32
C ALA A 88 16.01 -5.82 -1.57
N ALA A 89 15.78 -7.05 -2.02
CA ALA A 89 16.37 -7.59 -3.25
C ALA A 89 15.93 -6.83 -4.50
N LYS A 90 14.73 -6.23 -4.49
CA LYS A 90 14.21 -5.36 -5.54
C LYS A 90 14.68 -3.91 -5.44
N GLY A 91 15.57 -3.60 -4.49
CA GLY A 91 16.13 -2.26 -4.30
C GLY A 91 15.27 -1.31 -3.47
N LEU A 92 14.24 -1.80 -2.78
CA LEU A 92 13.45 -1.03 -1.84
C LEU A 92 14.10 -1.06 -0.45
N ALA A 93 13.70 -0.13 0.42
CA ALA A 93 14.27 0.03 1.76
C ALA A 93 13.20 -0.11 2.84
N PRO A 94 12.66 -1.33 3.06
CA PRO A 94 11.71 -1.55 4.14
C PRO A 94 12.36 -1.32 5.51
N GLY A 95 11.54 -0.90 6.48
CA GLY A 95 11.95 -0.80 7.87
C GLY A 95 12.22 -2.16 8.49
N GLN A 96 12.63 -2.15 9.76
CA GLN A 96 12.83 -3.38 10.53
C GLN A 96 11.50 -4.05 10.84
N LEU A 97 11.54 -5.36 11.03
CA LEU A 97 10.42 -6.11 11.58
C LEU A 97 10.25 -5.73 13.06
N GLU A 98 9.03 -5.37 13.42
CA GLU A 98 8.65 -4.96 14.77
C GLU A 98 7.54 -5.87 15.33
N LEU A 99 7.46 -5.94 16.65
CA LEU A 99 6.48 -6.72 17.40
C LEU A 99 5.70 -5.78 18.35
N PRO A 100 4.81 -4.92 17.79
CA PRO A 100 4.16 -3.87 18.57
C PRO A 100 3.28 -4.37 19.70
N ALA A 101 2.78 -5.60 19.59
CA ALA A 101 1.98 -6.27 20.63
C ALA A 101 2.69 -7.48 21.28
N GLY A 102 4.02 -7.56 21.16
CA GLY A 102 4.84 -8.64 21.68
C GLY A 102 4.89 -9.87 20.77
N GLU A 103 5.52 -10.94 21.26
CA GLU A 103 5.84 -12.14 20.45
C GLU A 103 4.62 -12.91 19.93
N HIS A 104 3.47 -12.74 20.56
CA HIS A 104 2.23 -13.43 20.19
C HIS A 104 1.27 -12.55 19.38
N GLY A 105 1.63 -11.30 19.16
CA GLY A 105 0.87 -10.36 18.34
C GLY A 105 1.29 -10.36 16.86
N PRO A 106 0.71 -9.45 16.06
CA PRO A 106 1.12 -9.28 14.68
C PRO A 106 2.56 -8.77 14.60
N LYS A 107 3.24 -9.17 13.52
CA LYS A 107 4.53 -8.59 13.12
C LYS A 107 4.25 -7.47 12.12
N THR A 108 4.96 -6.37 12.24
CA THR A 108 4.79 -5.23 11.36
C THR A 108 6.12 -4.70 10.84
N SER A 109 6.07 -4.02 9.71
CA SER A 109 7.16 -3.20 9.19
C SER A 109 6.58 -2.05 8.38
N MET A 110 7.35 -0.98 8.22
CA MET A 110 6.94 0.21 7.48
C MET A 110 7.78 0.37 6.23
N LEU A 111 7.10 0.69 5.13
CA LEU A 111 7.71 1.02 3.85
C LEU A 111 7.24 2.42 3.43
N LEU A 112 8.14 3.22 2.88
CA LEU A 112 7.81 4.53 2.32
C LEU A 112 7.79 4.45 0.80
N ASP A 113 6.73 4.99 0.19
CA ASP A 113 6.68 5.14 -1.25
C ASP A 113 7.56 6.33 -1.72
N PRO A 114 7.75 6.55 -3.03
CA PRO A 114 8.59 7.63 -3.53
C PRO A 114 8.19 9.05 -3.11
N ASP A 115 6.93 9.26 -2.76
CA ASP A 115 6.40 10.55 -2.30
C ASP A 115 6.37 10.67 -0.77
N GLY A 116 6.69 9.59 -0.05
CA GLY A 116 6.68 9.53 1.41
C GLY A 116 5.38 8.99 2.01
N TYR A 117 4.46 8.48 1.21
CA TYR A 117 3.30 7.75 1.74
C TYR A 117 3.75 6.47 2.41
N ARG A 118 3.12 6.16 3.54
CA ARG A 118 3.46 5.00 4.35
C ARG A 118 2.63 3.79 3.98
N ILE A 119 3.30 2.64 3.89
CA ILE A 119 2.67 1.34 3.74
C ILE A 119 3.10 0.49 4.92
N GLU A 120 2.14 0.10 5.75
CA GLU A 120 2.37 -0.86 6.84
C GLU A 120 2.20 -2.27 6.30
N LEU A 121 3.21 -3.10 6.47
CA LEU A 121 3.16 -4.52 6.16
C LEU A 121 2.87 -5.28 7.43
N VAL A 122 1.86 -6.16 7.42
CA VAL A 122 1.36 -6.86 8.61
C VAL A 122 1.31 -8.36 8.36
N GLU A 123 1.97 -9.14 9.21
CA GLU A 123 1.82 -10.59 9.29
C GLU A 123 1.04 -10.93 10.56
N TRP A 124 -0.09 -11.59 10.40
CA TRP A 124 -0.90 -12.06 11.53
C TRP A 124 -0.28 -13.27 12.21
N PRO A 125 -0.56 -13.47 13.53
CA PRO A 125 -0.18 -14.70 14.21
C PRO A 125 -0.80 -15.94 13.54
N PRO A 126 -0.17 -17.11 13.66
CA PRO A 126 -0.72 -18.36 13.13
C PRO A 126 -2.15 -18.62 13.61
N GLY A 127 -3.04 -18.94 12.67
CA GLY A 127 -4.45 -19.23 12.97
C GLY A 127 -5.37 -18.00 13.01
N HIS A 128 -4.82 -16.80 12.88
CA HIS A 128 -5.63 -15.59 12.73
C HIS A 128 -6.33 -15.59 11.35
N PRO A 129 -7.63 -15.24 11.29
CA PRO A 129 -8.30 -15.08 10.00
C PRO A 129 -7.75 -13.87 9.22
N ASP A 130 -7.99 -13.86 7.91
CA ASP A 130 -7.61 -12.73 7.09
C ASP A 130 -8.36 -11.45 7.49
N GLY A 131 -7.62 -10.35 7.53
CA GLY A 131 -8.17 -9.04 7.83
C GLY A 131 -8.43 -8.80 9.32
N ILE A 132 -8.98 -7.64 9.62
CA ILE A 132 -9.36 -7.22 10.97
C ILE A 132 -10.88 -7.32 11.10
N THR A 133 -11.34 -8.00 12.11
CA THR A 133 -12.76 -8.22 12.37
C THR A 133 -13.16 -7.71 13.76
N ARG A 134 -14.46 -7.71 14.04
CA ARG A 134 -14.95 -7.36 15.37
C ARG A 134 -14.38 -8.26 16.47
N ALA A 135 -14.13 -9.53 16.16
CA ALA A 135 -13.61 -10.49 17.14
C ALA A 135 -12.22 -10.13 17.67
N ASP A 136 -11.45 -9.35 16.93
CA ASP A 136 -10.12 -8.90 17.35
C ASP A 136 -10.17 -7.86 18.49
N PHE A 137 -11.36 -7.37 18.83
CA PHE A 137 -11.60 -6.34 19.86
C PHE A 137 -12.48 -6.82 21.00
N GLU A 138 -12.90 -8.06 20.99
CA GLU A 138 -13.69 -8.74 22.05
C GLU A 138 -12.79 -9.61 22.93
#